data_32e70b6474d61bb3b469fcdba29930c7
#
_entry.id   32e70b6474d61bb3b469fcdba29930c7
#
_cell.length_a   1.000
_cell.length_b   1.000
_cell.length_c   1.000
_cell.angle_alpha   90.00
_cell.angle_beta   90.00
_cell.angle_gamma   90.00
#
_symmetry.space_group_name_H-M   'P 1'
#
loop_
_entity.id
_entity.type
_entity.pdbx_description
1 polymer ?
#
loop_
_entity_poly.entity_id
_entity_poly.type
_entity_poly.pdbx_seq_one_letter_code
_entity_poly.pdbx_strand_id
1 'polypeptide(L)'
;MPQKSNGSEQKSANIFGDGLAKLPSPVFQDLKHRIKIFQGDCLEILARVPDDCVDLIFADPPYFLSNDGITCHAGKMVSVNKGEWDRSRGADANHEFNRAWLAACQRVLKPNGSIWVSGTAHIIHSVGFAMQQLGFKLLNDISWVNPNPPPNLSCRYFTHATETLIWAAKNKKSKHTFNYKLMKELAGGKQMKSVWQIPAPERAEKRFGKHPTQKPVALLERIILAASSKNDLVLDPFMGGGTTLLAALRVRRAALGVELDGSFVDLSVRRICAVLIRVNLTANHFEGKLDLQALFMDRSVGQVNLENMSPSSKLVHRERKYFFVGSCRREVIYSVIAPSLEEAWKAFHTDFSTQEQIISVIKTETEIYLAQ
;
A
#
# COMPACT_ATOMS: atom_id res chain seq x y z
N MET A 1 33.13 44.23 -13.48
CA MET A 1 32.81 42.82 -13.76
C MET A 1 31.90 42.35 -12.67
N PRO A 2 30.62 42.05 -12.94
CA PRO A 2 29.72 41.53 -11.91
C PRO A 2 29.82 39.99 -11.85
N GLN A 3 29.93 39.48 -10.63
CA GLN A 3 29.96 38.07 -10.31
C GLN A 3 28.62 37.44 -10.66
N LYS A 4 28.66 36.34 -11.42
CA LYS A 4 27.50 35.46 -11.69
C LYS A 4 27.23 34.61 -10.46
N SER A 5 26.08 34.81 -9.83
CA SER A 5 25.52 33.90 -8.84
C SER A 5 25.03 32.64 -9.55
N ASN A 6 25.70 31.53 -9.34
CA ASN A 6 25.22 30.20 -9.74
C ASN A 6 24.13 29.74 -8.76
N GLY A 7 22.88 30.03 -9.07
CA GLY A 7 21.72 29.37 -8.46
C GLY A 7 21.53 28.02 -9.11
N SER A 8 22.04 26.97 -8.50
CA SER A 8 21.67 25.60 -8.85
C SER A 8 20.30 25.28 -8.22
N GLU A 9 19.23 25.66 -8.88
CA GLU A 9 17.92 25.07 -8.65
C GLU A 9 18.02 23.58 -8.98
N GLN A 10 18.06 22.74 -7.96
CA GLN A 10 17.83 21.30 -8.09
C GLN A 10 16.43 21.10 -8.64
N LYS A 11 16.32 20.96 -9.96
CA LYS A 11 15.13 20.40 -10.61
C LYS A 11 14.89 19.03 -9.97
N SER A 12 13.91 18.92 -9.08
CA SER A 12 13.42 17.64 -8.58
C SER A 12 12.97 16.82 -9.79
N ALA A 13 13.74 15.79 -10.15
CA ALA A 13 13.46 14.95 -11.29
C ALA A 13 12.04 14.38 -11.14
N ASN A 14 11.14 14.82 -12.00
CA ASN A 14 9.77 14.34 -12.05
C ASN A 14 9.84 12.89 -12.55
N ILE A 15 9.85 11.92 -11.62
CA ILE A 15 9.96 10.48 -11.94
C ILE A 15 8.87 10.02 -12.89
N PHE A 16 7.77 10.74 -12.93
CA PHE A 16 6.67 10.45 -13.81
C PHE A 16 6.86 11.03 -15.22
N GLY A 17 7.94 11.82 -15.50
CA GLY A 17 8.23 12.40 -16.81
C GLY A 17 7.05 13.20 -17.41
N ASP A 18 7.26 13.81 -18.56
CA ASP A 18 6.19 14.53 -19.29
C ASP A 18 5.08 13.59 -19.85
N GLY A 19 5.35 12.27 -19.87
CA GLY A 19 4.40 11.26 -20.35
C GLY A 19 3.12 11.11 -19.51
N LEU A 20 3.12 11.54 -18.24
CA LEU A 20 1.92 11.52 -17.38
C LEU A 20 0.94 12.68 -17.61
N ALA A 21 1.24 13.59 -18.52
CA ALA A 21 0.33 14.72 -18.87
C ALA A 21 -1.04 14.26 -19.38
N LYS A 22 -1.20 12.99 -19.78
CA LYS A 22 -2.47 12.41 -20.25
C LYS A 22 -3.33 11.81 -19.13
N LEU A 23 -2.78 11.62 -17.94
CA LEU A 23 -3.55 11.11 -16.80
C LEU A 23 -4.52 12.18 -16.27
N PRO A 24 -5.67 11.77 -15.69
CA PRO A 24 -6.53 12.70 -14.98
C PRO A 24 -5.79 13.29 -13.77
N SER A 25 -6.34 14.35 -13.19
CA SER A 25 -5.81 14.86 -11.92
C SER A 25 -5.89 13.78 -10.85
N PRO A 26 -4.82 13.50 -10.12
CA PRO A 26 -4.87 12.54 -9.03
C PRO A 26 -5.79 13.07 -7.92
N VAL A 27 -6.57 12.19 -7.30
CA VAL A 27 -7.40 12.53 -6.13
C VAL A 27 -6.56 12.73 -4.87
N PHE A 28 -5.35 12.21 -4.87
CA PHE A 28 -4.34 12.45 -3.83
C PHE A 28 -2.94 12.40 -4.44
N GLN A 29 -2.05 13.29 -3.99
CA GLN A 29 -0.63 13.21 -4.32
C GLN A 29 0.23 13.71 -3.16
N ASP A 30 1.37 13.05 -2.97
CA ASP A 30 2.49 13.53 -2.15
C ASP A 30 3.74 13.57 -3.04
N LEU A 31 4.21 14.77 -3.35
CA LEU A 31 5.34 14.98 -4.26
C LEU A 31 6.66 14.58 -3.62
N LYS A 32 6.82 14.77 -2.29
CA LYS A 32 8.04 14.44 -1.56
C LYS A 32 8.33 12.95 -1.58
N HIS A 33 7.32 12.11 -1.34
CA HIS A 33 7.46 10.66 -1.34
C HIS A 33 6.98 10.02 -2.65
N ARG A 34 6.50 10.85 -3.61
CA ARG A 34 6.11 10.45 -4.97
C ARG A 34 4.98 9.40 -4.96
N ILE A 35 3.95 9.67 -4.17
CA ILE A 35 2.74 8.87 -4.09
C ILE A 35 1.64 9.56 -4.89
N LYS A 36 0.93 8.83 -5.74
CA LYS A 36 -0.27 9.31 -6.44
C LYS A 36 -1.39 8.30 -6.37
N ILE A 37 -2.62 8.78 -6.20
CA ILE A 37 -3.84 7.98 -6.22
C ILE A 37 -4.77 8.52 -7.28
N PHE A 38 -5.30 7.63 -8.11
CA PHE A 38 -6.30 7.92 -9.12
C PHE A 38 -7.58 7.16 -8.80
N GLN A 39 -8.72 7.85 -8.86
CA GLN A 39 -10.02 7.20 -8.78
C GLN A 39 -10.54 6.94 -10.19
N GLY A 40 -10.92 5.71 -10.49
CA GLY A 40 -11.49 5.33 -11.77
C GLY A 40 -11.28 3.85 -12.12
N ASP A 41 -11.76 3.49 -13.29
CA ASP A 41 -11.55 2.16 -13.86
C ASP A 41 -10.06 1.92 -14.18
N CYS A 42 -9.55 0.74 -13.80
CA CYS A 42 -8.13 0.43 -13.97
C CYS A 42 -7.71 0.41 -15.45
N LEU A 43 -8.55 -0.07 -16.36
CA LEU A 43 -8.23 -0.11 -17.79
C LEU A 43 -8.18 1.29 -18.40
N GLU A 44 -9.11 2.17 -18.01
CA GLU A 44 -9.12 3.57 -18.46
C GLU A 44 -7.90 4.35 -17.97
N ILE A 45 -7.53 4.17 -16.71
CA ILE A 45 -6.34 4.82 -16.12
C ILE A 45 -5.08 4.25 -16.74
N LEU A 46 -4.95 2.91 -16.79
CA LEU A 46 -3.77 2.26 -17.38
C LEU A 46 -3.57 2.67 -18.84
N ALA A 47 -4.64 2.80 -19.64
CA ALA A 47 -4.53 3.25 -21.04
C ALA A 47 -3.82 4.60 -21.22
N ARG A 48 -3.80 5.43 -20.15
CA ARG A 48 -3.14 6.75 -20.14
C ARG A 48 -1.77 6.74 -19.50
N VAL A 49 -1.41 5.65 -18.79
CA VAL A 49 -0.05 5.47 -18.24
C VAL A 49 0.90 5.18 -19.40
N PRO A 50 2.07 5.86 -19.49
CA PRO A 50 3.06 5.61 -20.54
C PRO A 50 3.56 4.18 -20.55
N ASP A 51 4.02 3.74 -21.72
CA ASP A 51 4.72 2.47 -21.87
C ASP A 51 6.04 2.48 -21.10
N ASP A 52 6.50 1.33 -20.67
CA ASP A 52 7.84 1.08 -20.14
C ASP A 52 8.24 2.03 -18.98
N CYS A 53 7.30 2.43 -18.10
CA CYS A 53 7.58 3.39 -17.04
C CYS A 53 7.51 2.81 -15.61
N VAL A 54 6.92 1.62 -15.41
CA VAL A 54 6.70 0.99 -14.09
C VAL A 54 7.74 -0.10 -13.83
N ASP A 55 8.34 -0.09 -12.65
CA ASP A 55 9.35 -1.09 -12.26
C ASP A 55 8.71 -2.35 -11.69
N LEU A 56 7.68 -2.19 -10.86
CA LEU A 56 7.00 -3.28 -10.16
C LEU A 56 5.49 -3.05 -10.16
N ILE A 57 4.72 -4.08 -10.46
CA ILE A 57 3.27 -4.10 -10.26
C ILE A 57 2.92 -5.13 -9.19
N PHE A 58 2.06 -4.74 -8.24
CA PHE A 58 1.29 -5.67 -7.44
C PHE A 58 -0.18 -5.50 -7.79
N ALA A 59 -0.89 -6.60 -8.02
CA ALA A 59 -2.31 -6.60 -8.35
C ALA A 59 -3.08 -7.61 -7.49
N ASP A 60 -4.17 -7.16 -6.89
CA ASP A 60 -5.16 -7.98 -6.17
C ASP A 60 -6.52 -7.81 -6.85
N PRO A 61 -6.71 -8.40 -8.05
CA PRO A 61 -7.90 -8.18 -8.88
C PRO A 61 -9.16 -8.74 -8.22
N PRO A 62 -10.37 -8.42 -8.72
CA PRO A 62 -11.61 -9.05 -8.29
C PRO A 62 -11.53 -10.58 -8.39
N TYR A 63 -12.02 -11.27 -7.34
CA TYR A 63 -12.02 -12.75 -7.30
C TYR A 63 -13.33 -13.35 -7.83
N PHE A 64 -14.30 -12.50 -8.19
CA PHE A 64 -15.61 -12.87 -8.72
C PHE A 64 -16.41 -13.81 -7.79
N LEU A 65 -16.34 -13.57 -6.49
CA LEU A 65 -16.96 -14.41 -5.45
C LEU A 65 -18.30 -13.85 -4.95
N SER A 66 -18.71 -12.66 -5.34
CA SER A 66 -19.95 -12.00 -4.92
C SER A 66 -21.16 -12.50 -5.72
N ASN A 67 -21.42 -13.81 -5.69
CA ASN A 67 -22.51 -14.49 -6.41
C ASN A 67 -23.40 -15.24 -5.42
N ASP A 68 -23.91 -14.57 -4.39
CA ASP A 68 -24.75 -15.16 -3.35
C ASP A 68 -24.12 -16.34 -2.59
N GLY A 69 -22.79 -16.46 -2.64
CA GLY A 69 -22.02 -17.43 -1.88
C GLY A 69 -22.10 -17.15 -0.38
N ILE A 70 -21.77 -18.16 0.43
CA ILE A 70 -21.80 -18.08 1.89
C ILE A 70 -20.36 -18.09 2.44
N THR A 71 -20.05 -17.19 3.37
CA THR A 71 -18.80 -17.16 4.13
C THR A 71 -19.06 -17.12 5.63
N CYS A 72 -18.00 -17.30 6.43
CA CYS A 72 -18.08 -17.19 7.88
C CYS A 72 -17.61 -15.81 8.35
N HIS A 73 -18.45 -15.12 9.13
CA HIS A 73 -18.07 -13.92 9.86
C HIS A 73 -18.47 -14.05 11.33
N ALA A 74 -17.51 -13.96 12.24
CA ALA A 74 -17.71 -14.09 13.69
C ALA A 74 -18.51 -15.36 14.09
N GLY A 75 -18.23 -16.50 13.45
CA GLY A 75 -18.90 -17.77 13.73
C GLY A 75 -20.29 -17.93 13.10
N LYS A 76 -20.77 -16.97 12.31
CA LYS A 76 -22.06 -17.01 11.61
C LYS A 76 -21.88 -17.11 10.10
N MET A 77 -22.77 -17.85 9.44
CA MET A 77 -22.87 -17.86 7.99
C MET A 77 -23.42 -16.51 7.51
N VAL A 78 -22.72 -15.85 6.60
CA VAL A 78 -23.14 -14.59 5.97
C VAL A 78 -22.96 -14.68 4.46
N SER A 79 -23.80 -13.96 3.70
CA SER A 79 -23.65 -13.88 2.25
C SER A 79 -22.33 -13.20 1.87
N VAL A 80 -21.66 -13.70 0.83
CA VAL A 80 -20.48 -13.05 0.23
C VAL A 80 -20.98 -11.97 -0.72
N ASN A 81 -20.97 -10.74 -0.25
CA ASN A 81 -21.21 -9.58 -1.09
C ASN A 81 -20.11 -8.55 -0.80
N LYS A 82 -19.13 -8.46 -1.70
CA LYS A 82 -18.01 -7.51 -1.61
C LYS A 82 -18.26 -6.27 -2.44
N GLY A 83 -19.34 -6.24 -3.22
CA GLY A 83 -19.71 -5.16 -4.13
C GLY A 83 -19.90 -5.63 -5.58
N GLU A 84 -20.49 -4.78 -6.41
CA GLU A 84 -20.75 -5.06 -7.82
C GLU A 84 -19.47 -5.38 -8.61
N TRP A 85 -18.34 -4.80 -8.21
CA TRP A 85 -17.03 -5.01 -8.83
C TRP A 85 -16.53 -6.46 -8.72
N ASP A 86 -17.02 -7.26 -7.74
CA ASP A 86 -16.62 -8.65 -7.51
C ASP A 86 -17.66 -9.67 -8.02
N ARG A 87 -18.65 -9.23 -8.80
CA ARG A 87 -19.63 -10.14 -9.43
C ARG A 87 -19.04 -10.85 -10.63
N SER A 88 -19.31 -12.16 -10.72
CA SER A 88 -18.95 -12.97 -11.88
C SER A 88 -19.84 -12.64 -13.08
N ARG A 89 -19.22 -12.56 -14.24
CA ARG A 89 -19.89 -12.43 -15.54
C ARG A 89 -19.82 -13.73 -16.36
N GLY A 90 -19.46 -14.82 -15.70
CA GLY A 90 -19.15 -16.11 -16.34
C GLY A 90 -17.66 -16.29 -16.58
N ALA A 91 -17.22 -17.55 -16.73
CA ALA A 91 -15.80 -17.91 -16.80
C ALA A 91 -15.07 -17.21 -17.92
N ASP A 92 -15.65 -17.18 -19.13
CA ASP A 92 -15.02 -16.59 -20.30
C ASP A 92 -14.86 -15.07 -20.16
N ALA A 93 -15.91 -14.37 -19.73
CA ALA A 93 -15.87 -12.91 -19.54
C ALA A 93 -14.91 -12.51 -18.41
N ASN A 94 -14.83 -13.30 -17.32
CA ASN A 94 -13.86 -13.10 -16.25
C ASN A 94 -12.43 -13.33 -16.75
N HIS A 95 -12.21 -14.34 -17.61
CA HIS A 95 -10.89 -14.60 -18.20
C HIS A 95 -10.48 -13.47 -19.14
N GLU A 96 -11.37 -12.98 -20.00
CA GLU A 96 -11.09 -11.85 -20.91
C GLU A 96 -10.78 -10.56 -20.12
N PHE A 97 -11.49 -10.30 -19.02
CA PHE A 97 -11.14 -9.21 -18.12
C PHE A 97 -9.72 -9.37 -17.56
N ASN A 98 -9.36 -10.60 -17.07
CA ASN A 98 -8.02 -10.87 -16.57
C ASN A 98 -6.96 -10.65 -17.67
N ARG A 99 -7.24 -11.09 -18.88
CA ARG A 99 -6.34 -10.90 -20.02
C ARG A 99 -6.16 -9.42 -20.39
N ALA A 100 -7.23 -8.64 -20.35
CA ALA A 100 -7.22 -7.22 -20.69
C ALA A 100 -6.36 -6.39 -19.74
N TRP A 101 -6.59 -6.48 -18.42
CA TRP A 101 -5.81 -5.70 -17.48
C TRP A 101 -4.35 -6.20 -17.37
N LEU A 102 -4.09 -7.50 -17.53
CA LEU A 102 -2.73 -8.03 -17.60
C LEU A 102 -1.97 -7.49 -18.81
N ALA A 103 -2.61 -7.40 -19.98
CA ALA A 103 -2.00 -6.80 -21.18
C ALA A 103 -1.68 -5.32 -20.96
N ALA A 104 -2.59 -4.56 -20.34
CA ALA A 104 -2.36 -3.16 -19.99
C ALA A 104 -1.19 -3.02 -18.98
N CYS A 105 -1.12 -3.87 -17.98
CA CYS A 105 0.01 -3.94 -17.03
C CYS A 105 1.33 -4.29 -17.73
N GLN A 106 1.32 -5.27 -18.64
CA GLN A 106 2.52 -5.66 -19.39
C GLN A 106 3.07 -4.51 -20.22
N ARG A 107 2.21 -3.73 -20.85
CA ARG A 107 2.59 -2.56 -21.66
C ARG A 107 3.34 -1.52 -20.82
N VAL A 108 2.81 -1.17 -19.64
CA VAL A 108 3.38 -0.12 -18.77
C VAL A 108 4.61 -0.58 -18.00
N LEU A 109 4.84 -1.89 -17.83
CA LEU A 109 6.05 -2.42 -17.20
C LEU A 109 7.28 -2.07 -18.02
N LYS A 110 8.35 -1.63 -17.37
CA LYS A 110 9.69 -1.49 -17.97
C LYS A 110 10.17 -2.84 -18.53
N PRO A 111 11.13 -2.87 -19.47
CA PRO A 111 11.66 -4.12 -20.05
C PRO A 111 12.11 -5.16 -19.01
N ASN A 112 12.64 -4.70 -17.87
CA ASN A 112 13.08 -5.53 -16.75
C ASN A 112 12.12 -5.50 -15.55
N GLY A 113 10.93 -4.89 -15.70
CA GLY A 113 9.90 -4.84 -14.68
C GLY A 113 9.26 -6.19 -14.42
N SER A 114 8.63 -6.34 -13.28
CA SER A 114 7.92 -7.56 -12.88
C SER A 114 6.56 -7.26 -12.25
N ILE A 115 5.69 -8.26 -12.27
CA ILE A 115 4.35 -8.21 -11.74
C ILE A 115 4.12 -9.34 -10.75
N TRP A 116 3.42 -9.03 -9.66
CA TRP A 116 2.91 -9.97 -8.69
C TRP A 116 1.38 -9.91 -8.69
N VAL A 117 0.72 -11.04 -8.80
CA VAL A 117 -0.74 -11.11 -8.78
C VAL A 117 -1.18 -12.05 -7.67
N SER A 118 -2.03 -11.55 -6.77
CA SER A 118 -2.67 -12.33 -5.72
C SER A 118 -3.97 -12.95 -6.22
N GLY A 119 -4.27 -14.16 -5.76
CA GLY A 119 -5.55 -14.80 -6.07
C GLY A 119 -5.78 -16.09 -5.32
N THR A 120 -7.06 -16.41 -5.14
CA THR A 120 -7.51 -17.74 -4.70
C THR A 120 -7.67 -18.67 -5.89
N ALA A 121 -7.95 -19.97 -5.66
CA ALA A 121 -8.19 -20.97 -6.71
C ALA A 121 -9.26 -20.55 -7.73
N HIS A 122 -10.17 -19.63 -7.36
CA HIS A 122 -11.25 -19.18 -8.24
C HIS A 122 -10.75 -18.35 -9.43
N ILE A 123 -9.62 -17.64 -9.29
CA ILE A 123 -9.12 -16.79 -10.38
C ILE A 123 -7.67 -17.06 -10.77
N ILE A 124 -6.84 -17.59 -9.85
CA ILE A 124 -5.39 -17.64 -10.06
C ILE A 124 -4.99 -18.50 -11.26
N HIS A 125 -5.74 -19.55 -11.56
CA HIS A 125 -5.50 -20.40 -12.72
C HIS A 125 -5.80 -19.66 -14.04
N SER A 126 -6.89 -18.88 -14.08
CA SER A 126 -7.21 -17.99 -15.21
C SER A 126 -6.13 -16.90 -15.40
N VAL A 127 -5.66 -16.30 -14.32
CA VAL A 127 -4.57 -15.31 -14.33
C VAL A 127 -3.29 -15.94 -14.88
N GLY A 128 -2.89 -17.10 -14.35
CA GLY A 128 -1.68 -17.80 -14.81
C GLY A 128 -1.74 -18.17 -16.29
N PHE A 129 -2.90 -18.63 -16.76
CA PHE A 129 -3.11 -18.95 -18.17
C PHE A 129 -3.06 -17.69 -19.06
N ALA A 130 -3.74 -16.60 -18.64
CA ALA A 130 -3.68 -15.32 -19.35
C ALA A 130 -2.23 -14.77 -19.44
N MET A 131 -1.46 -14.89 -18.36
CA MET A 131 -0.03 -14.51 -18.36
C MET A 131 0.78 -15.32 -19.39
N GLN A 132 0.51 -16.62 -19.51
CA GLN A 132 1.17 -17.46 -20.52
C GLN A 132 0.78 -17.06 -21.95
N GLN A 133 -0.51 -16.79 -22.19
CA GLN A 133 -1.00 -16.31 -23.49
C GLN A 133 -0.34 -14.98 -23.89
N LEU A 134 -0.14 -14.06 -22.93
CA LEU A 134 0.49 -12.77 -23.15
C LEU A 134 2.03 -12.83 -23.22
N GLY A 135 2.64 -14.01 -22.97
CA GLY A 135 4.08 -14.21 -23.07
C GLY A 135 4.89 -13.66 -21.89
N PHE A 136 4.28 -13.50 -20.73
CA PHE A 136 5.02 -13.24 -19.50
C PHE A 136 6.00 -14.36 -19.18
N LYS A 137 7.11 -14.04 -18.52
CA LYS A 137 8.04 -15.02 -17.96
C LYS A 137 7.63 -15.32 -16.52
N LEU A 138 6.92 -16.43 -16.30
CA LEU A 138 6.58 -16.88 -14.95
C LEU A 138 7.86 -17.22 -14.18
N LEU A 139 8.00 -16.70 -12.95
CA LEU A 139 9.18 -16.86 -12.11
C LEU A 139 8.90 -17.77 -10.92
N ASN A 140 7.84 -17.50 -10.17
CA ASN A 140 7.38 -18.30 -9.03
C ASN A 140 5.87 -18.27 -8.90
N ASP A 141 5.36 -19.30 -8.28
CA ASP A 141 4.12 -19.34 -7.52
C ASP A 141 4.45 -19.40 -6.03
N ILE A 142 3.95 -18.44 -5.26
CA ILE A 142 4.18 -18.35 -3.83
C ILE A 142 2.89 -18.72 -3.11
N SER A 143 2.97 -19.69 -2.21
CA SER A 143 1.88 -20.00 -1.29
C SER A 143 1.98 -19.10 -0.07
N TRP A 144 1.09 -18.11 0.01
CA TRP A 144 0.93 -17.32 1.23
C TRP A 144 -0.03 -18.02 2.16
N VAL A 145 0.48 -18.43 3.34
CA VAL A 145 -0.27 -19.17 4.35
C VAL A 145 -0.72 -18.20 5.44
N ASN A 146 -2.03 -18.13 5.68
CA ASN A 146 -2.58 -17.52 6.89
C ASN A 146 -2.56 -18.56 8.03
N PRO A 147 -1.79 -18.37 9.10
CA PRO A 147 -1.70 -19.33 10.18
C PRO A 147 -3.03 -19.48 10.99
N ASN A 148 -3.92 -18.50 10.91
CA ASN A 148 -5.19 -18.49 11.61
C ASN A 148 -6.36 -18.21 10.64
N PRO A 149 -6.67 -19.14 9.71
CA PRO A 149 -7.75 -18.96 8.76
C PRO A 149 -9.12 -19.06 9.45
N PRO A 150 -10.16 -18.40 8.92
CA PRO A 150 -11.52 -18.61 9.37
C PRO A 150 -11.93 -20.08 9.19
N PRO A 151 -12.67 -20.68 10.13
CA PRO A 151 -13.10 -22.07 10.03
C PRO A 151 -14.06 -22.27 8.85
N ASN A 152 -14.00 -23.46 8.24
CA ASN A 152 -14.99 -23.87 7.24
C ASN A 152 -16.23 -24.44 7.96
N LEU A 153 -17.29 -23.64 8.05
CA LEU A 153 -18.54 -24.03 8.73
C LEU A 153 -19.34 -25.11 7.98
N SER A 154 -19.09 -25.30 6.67
CA SER A 154 -19.78 -26.32 5.90
C SER A 154 -19.31 -27.73 6.22
N CYS A 155 -18.07 -27.89 6.73
CA CYS A 155 -17.42 -29.18 7.02
C CYS A 155 -17.36 -30.14 5.81
N ARG A 156 -17.45 -29.62 4.57
CA ARG A 156 -17.50 -30.44 3.34
C ARG A 156 -16.19 -30.41 2.54
N TYR A 157 -15.24 -29.54 2.87
CA TYR A 157 -13.93 -29.40 2.25
C TYR A 157 -12.92 -28.83 3.26
N PHE A 158 -11.67 -28.85 2.90
CA PHE A 158 -10.61 -28.31 3.76
C PHE A 158 -10.77 -26.81 3.99
N THR A 159 -10.35 -26.32 5.16
CA THR A 159 -10.29 -24.90 5.46
C THR A 159 -9.29 -24.20 4.52
N HIS A 160 -9.74 -23.15 3.85
CA HIS A 160 -8.88 -22.33 3.00
C HIS A 160 -7.90 -21.53 3.86
N ALA A 161 -6.65 -21.94 3.85
CA ALA A 161 -5.58 -21.32 4.64
C ALA A 161 -4.55 -20.61 3.78
N THR A 162 -4.68 -20.69 2.44
CA THR A 162 -3.67 -20.16 1.52
C THR A 162 -4.28 -19.27 0.44
N GLU A 163 -3.50 -18.28 0.01
CA GLU A 163 -3.67 -17.60 -1.27
C GLU A 163 -2.40 -17.80 -2.11
N THR A 164 -2.52 -17.78 -3.42
CA THR A 164 -1.39 -17.93 -4.34
C THR A 164 -0.99 -16.54 -4.87
N LEU A 165 0.32 -16.29 -4.90
CA LEU A 165 0.90 -15.12 -5.54
C LEU A 165 1.70 -15.60 -6.75
N ILE A 166 1.30 -15.22 -7.97
CA ILE A 166 2.10 -15.48 -9.16
C ILE A 166 3.05 -14.31 -9.37
N TRP A 167 4.34 -14.60 -9.44
CA TRP A 167 5.38 -13.64 -9.81
C TRP A 167 5.84 -13.88 -11.23
N ALA A 168 5.81 -12.83 -12.06
CA ALA A 168 6.23 -12.92 -13.45
C ALA A 168 7.02 -11.65 -13.87
N ALA A 169 7.97 -11.81 -14.78
CA ALA A 169 8.64 -10.72 -15.47
C ALA A 169 7.94 -10.38 -16.78
N LYS A 170 8.09 -9.14 -17.27
CA LYS A 170 7.41 -8.62 -18.47
C LYS A 170 7.42 -9.58 -19.66
N ASN A 171 8.56 -10.23 -19.93
CA ASN A 171 8.70 -11.22 -21.02
C ASN A 171 9.95 -12.10 -20.82
N LYS A 172 10.16 -13.06 -21.70
CA LYS A 172 11.27 -14.03 -21.61
C LYS A 172 12.67 -13.38 -21.63
N LYS A 173 12.83 -12.19 -22.22
CA LYS A 173 14.11 -11.46 -22.31
C LYS A 173 14.41 -10.62 -21.07
N SER A 174 13.42 -10.41 -20.19
CA SER A 174 13.55 -9.55 -19.02
C SER A 174 14.60 -10.06 -18.03
N LYS A 175 15.46 -9.14 -17.58
CA LYS A 175 16.43 -9.32 -16.49
C LYS A 175 15.84 -8.67 -15.21
N HIS A 176 14.82 -9.32 -14.65
CA HIS A 176 14.07 -8.80 -13.52
C HIS A 176 14.95 -8.62 -12.27
N THR A 177 14.58 -7.65 -11.44
CA THR A 177 15.23 -7.44 -10.14
C THR A 177 14.83 -8.53 -9.16
N PHE A 178 15.82 -9.14 -8.50
CA PHE A 178 15.62 -9.98 -7.32
C PHE A 178 16.71 -9.71 -6.29
N ASN A 179 16.34 -9.18 -5.14
CA ASN A 179 17.24 -8.82 -4.06
C ASN A 179 17.60 -10.05 -3.21
N TYR A 180 18.27 -11.03 -3.83
CA TYR A 180 18.59 -12.33 -3.24
C TYR A 180 19.27 -12.24 -1.88
N LYS A 181 20.29 -11.38 -1.75
CA LYS A 181 21.05 -11.20 -0.48
C LYS A 181 20.13 -10.74 0.64
N LEU A 182 19.32 -9.71 0.40
CA LEU A 182 18.35 -9.19 1.36
C LEU A 182 17.31 -10.25 1.73
N MET A 183 16.76 -10.98 0.75
CA MET A 183 15.79 -12.05 1.04
C MET A 183 16.42 -13.19 1.85
N LYS A 184 17.69 -13.50 1.64
CA LYS A 184 18.44 -14.47 2.43
C LYS A 184 18.63 -14.00 3.87
N GLU A 185 18.98 -12.74 4.08
CA GLU A 185 19.10 -12.12 5.41
C GLU A 185 17.77 -12.18 6.18
N LEU A 186 16.68 -11.77 5.54
CA LEU A 186 15.33 -11.82 6.12
C LEU A 186 14.86 -13.25 6.43
N ALA A 187 15.42 -14.25 5.77
CA ALA A 187 15.17 -15.67 6.03
C ALA A 187 16.18 -16.31 7.03
N GLY A 188 16.86 -15.50 7.84
CA GLY A 188 17.82 -15.99 8.84
C GLY A 188 19.07 -16.64 8.22
N GLY A 189 19.58 -16.09 7.11
CA GLY A 189 20.76 -16.54 6.41
C GLY A 189 20.56 -17.73 5.45
N LYS A 190 19.32 -18.21 5.27
CA LYS A 190 18.95 -19.30 4.36
C LYS A 190 18.20 -18.76 3.13
N GLN A 191 18.16 -19.52 2.05
CA GLN A 191 17.31 -19.17 0.90
C GLN A 191 15.84 -19.09 1.32
N MET A 192 15.17 -17.97 1.00
CA MET A 192 13.74 -17.83 1.24
C MET A 192 12.97 -18.77 0.30
N LYS A 193 12.08 -19.56 0.87
CA LYS A 193 11.24 -20.52 0.12
C LYS A 193 9.98 -19.84 -0.40
N SER A 194 9.28 -20.52 -1.32
CA SER A 194 8.02 -20.07 -1.93
C SER A 194 6.78 -20.31 -1.04
N VAL A 195 6.95 -20.68 0.21
CA VAL A 195 5.86 -20.80 1.21
C VAL A 195 6.09 -19.75 2.28
N TRP A 196 5.15 -18.79 2.38
CA TRP A 196 5.25 -17.67 3.30
C TRP A 196 4.14 -17.71 4.35
N GLN A 197 4.52 -17.83 5.61
CA GLN A 197 3.59 -17.71 6.73
C GLN A 197 3.56 -16.24 7.17
N ILE A 198 2.49 -15.54 6.83
CA ILE A 198 2.24 -14.14 7.20
C ILE A 198 0.81 -14.04 7.67
N PRO A 199 0.55 -13.57 8.91
CA PRO A 199 -0.81 -13.43 9.41
C PRO A 199 -1.63 -12.41 8.61
N ALA A 200 -2.94 -12.53 8.70
CA ALA A 200 -3.87 -11.53 8.18
C ALA A 200 -3.62 -10.15 8.81
N PRO A 201 -4.08 -9.05 8.18
CA PRO A 201 -3.86 -7.70 8.70
C PRO A 201 -4.28 -7.54 10.16
N GLU A 202 -3.42 -6.96 10.97
CA GLU A 202 -3.66 -6.70 12.40
C GLU A 202 -4.76 -5.64 12.61
N ARG A 203 -5.27 -5.55 13.85
CA ARG A 203 -6.27 -4.53 14.20
C ARG A 203 -5.75 -3.11 13.97
N ALA A 204 -4.47 -2.88 14.25
CA ALA A 204 -3.81 -1.59 14.02
C ALA A 204 -3.82 -1.16 12.55
N GLU A 205 -3.71 -2.10 11.61
CA GLU A 205 -3.80 -1.83 10.18
C GLU A 205 -5.21 -1.44 9.71
N LYS A 206 -6.24 -1.75 10.51
CA LYS A 206 -7.66 -1.52 10.23
C LYS A 206 -8.26 -0.34 10.98
N ARG A 207 -7.44 0.44 11.72
CA ARG A 207 -7.91 1.52 12.60
C ARG A 207 -8.65 2.66 11.88
N PHE A 208 -8.39 2.86 10.58
CA PHE A 208 -9.04 3.90 9.76
C PHE A 208 -10.26 3.40 8.98
N GLY A 209 -10.59 2.12 9.10
CA GLY A 209 -11.66 1.44 8.38
C GLY A 209 -11.23 0.06 7.90
N LYS A 210 -12.15 -0.67 7.29
CA LYS A 210 -11.91 -2.02 6.80
C LYS A 210 -12.12 -2.08 5.29
N HIS A 211 -11.17 -2.65 4.57
CA HIS A 211 -11.39 -3.19 3.23
C HIS A 211 -11.67 -4.69 3.36
N PRO A 212 -12.65 -5.27 2.64
CA PRO A 212 -13.05 -6.68 2.82
C PRO A 212 -11.90 -7.67 2.64
N THR A 213 -11.02 -7.41 1.69
CA THR A 213 -9.89 -8.28 1.29
C THR A 213 -8.54 -7.62 1.54
N GLN A 214 -8.44 -6.73 2.54
CA GLN A 214 -7.18 -6.02 2.82
C GLN A 214 -6.03 -7.01 3.00
N LYS A 215 -4.95 -6.81 2.25
CA LYS A 215 -3.70 -7.58 2.41
C LYS A 215 -2.85 -6.99 3.57
N PRO A 216 -2.08 -7.83 4.30
CA PRO A 216 -1.18 -7.33 5.36
C PRO A 216 -0.01 -6.55 4.77
N VAL A 217 0.38 -5.46 5.45
CA VAL A 217 1.50 -4.60 5.01
C VAL A 217 2.80 -5.41 4.89
N ALA A 218 3.06 -6.33 5.83
CA ALA A 218 4.25 -7.17 5.82
C ALA A 218 4.39 -8.03 4.54
N LEU A 219 3.27 -8.46 3.93
CA LEU A 219 3.30 -9.18 2.67
C LEU A 219 3.79 -8.29 1.54
N LEU A 220 3.22 -7.08 1.44
CA LEU A 220 3.56 -6.12 0.39
C LEU A 220 4.99 -5.57 0.56
N GLU A 221 5.44 -5.31 1.78
CA GLU A 221 6.84 -4.93 2.06
C GLU A 221 7.81 -6.00 1.56
N ARG A 222 7.54 -7.29 1.85
CA ARG A 222 8.37 -8.40 1.36
C ARG A 222 8.42 -8.46 -0.16
N ILE A 223 7.28 -8.36 -0.85
CA ILE A 223 7.20 -8.35 -2.31
C ILE A 223 8.01 -7.19 -2.89
N ILE A 224 7.78 -5.97 -2.39
CA ILE A 224 8.44 -4.76 -2.89
C ILE A 224 9.94 -4.81 -2.64
N LEU A 225 10.36 -5.24 -1.45
CA LEU A 225 11.78 -5.41 -1.13
C LEU A 225 12.45 -6.50 -1.98
N ALA A 226 11.75 -7.59 -2.29
CA ALA A 226 12.29 -8.67 -3.12
C ALA A 226 12.52 -8.22 -4.58
N ALA A 227 11.60 -7.44 -5.15
CA ALA A 227 11.50 -7.26 -6.59
C ALA A 227 11.68 -5.81 -7.08
N SER A 228 12.18 -4.91 -6.22
CA SER A 228 12.44 -3.51 -6.60
C SER A 228 13.63 -2.91 -5.86
N SER A 229 14.15 -1.81 -6.40
CA SER A 229 15.19 -0.98 -5.81
C SER A 229 14.59 0.28 -5.17
N LYS A 230 15.37 0.96 -4.32
CA LYS A 230 14.98 2.26 -3.77
C LYS A 230 14.68 3.24 -4.91
N ASN A 231 13.61 4.00 -4.77
CA ASN A 231 13.12 4.96 -5.75
C ASN A 231 12.42 4.37 -6.99
N ASP A 232 12.35 3.05 -7.17
CA ASP A 232 11.54 2.44 -8.22
C ASP A 232 10.06 2.81 -8.07
N LEU A 233 9.33 2.78 -9.18
CA LEU A 233 7.90 3.02 -9.24
C LEU A 233 7.13 1.72 -9.09
N VAL A 234 6.31 1.64 -8.05
CA VAL A 234 5.36 0.57 -7.79
C VAL A 234 3.97 1.01 -8.25
N LEU A 235 3.29 0.18 -9.01
CA LEU A 235 1.89 0.39 -9.43
C LEU A 235 0.99 -0.67 -8.81
N ASP A 236 -0.18 -0.24 -8.33
CA ASP A 236 -1.28 -1.12 -7.93
C ASP A 236 -2.56 -0.70 -8.66
N PRO A 237 -3.02 -1.48 -9.67
CA PRO A 237 -4.21 -1.15 -10.45
C PRO A 237 -5.52 -1.47 -9.71
N PHE A 238 -5.46 -2.14 -8.55
CA PHE A 238 -6.61 -2.52 -7.71
C PHE A 238 -6.29 -2.25 -6.25
N MET A 239 -5.91 -1.00 -5.92
CA MET A 239 -5.25 -0.70 -4.65
C MET A 239 -6.12 -0.91 -3.40
N GLY A 240 -7.46 -0.97 -3.54
CA GLY A 240 -8.38 -1.13 -2.42
C GLY A 240 -8.08 -0.15 -1.29
N GLY A 241 -7.80 -0.67 -0.09
CA GLY A 241 -7.42 0.13 1.06
C GLY A 241 -6.00 0.70 1.04
N GLY A 242 -5.27 0.68 -0.09
CA GLY A 242 -3.97 1.33 -0.29
C GLY A 242 -2.78 0.67 0.40
N THR A 243 -2.86 -0.63 0.71
CA THR A 243 -1.78 -1.33 1.42
C THR A 243 -0.47 -1.35 0.65
N THR A 244 -0.52 -1.50 -0.68
CA THR A 244 0.66 -1.48 -1.55
C THR A 244 1.37 -0.14 -1.49
N LEU A 245 0.61 0.98 -1.56
CA LEU A 245 1.18 2.33 -1.51
C LEU A 245 1.80 2.61 -0.14
N LEU A 246 1.13 2.14 0.92
CA LEU A 246 1.63 2.23 2.28
C LEU A 246 2.96 1.48 2.44
N ALA A 247 3.04 0.25 1.95
CA ALA A 247 4.25 -0.56 1.97
C ALA A 247 5.37 0.09 1.14
N ALA A 248 5.06 0.57 -0.08
CA ALA A 248 6.01 1.27 -0.94
C ALA A 248 6.61 2.52 -0.25
N LEU A 249 5.75 3.34 0.37
CA LEU A 249 6.16 4.50 1.15
C LEU A 249 7.15 4.11 2.27
N ARG A 250 6.83 3.09 3.07
CA ARG A 250 7.65 2.64 4.19
C ARG A 250 9.03 2.15 3.75
N VAL A 251 9.10 1.51 2.59
CA VAL A 251 10.37 1.01 2.04
C VAL A 251 11.00 1.96 1.00
N ARG A 252 10.54 3.22 0.93
CA ARG A 252 11.09 4.30 0.10
C ARG A 252 11.04 4.02 -1.41
N ARG A 253 9.87 3.59 -1.89
CA ARG A 253 9.55 3.49 -3.32
C ARG A 253 8.50 4.53 -3.67
N ALA A 254 8.52 4.99 -4.93
CA ALA A 254 7.41 5.74 -5.49
C ALA A 254 6.21 4.81 -5.70
N ALA A 255 4.98 5.32 -5.60
CA ALA A 255 3.82 4.49 -5.85
C ALA A 255 2.69 5.23 -6.57
N LEU A 256 1.99 4.49 -7.42
CA LEU A 256 0.77 4.88 -8.10
C LEU A 256 -0.30 3.83 -7.81
N GLY A 257 -1.44 4.27 -7.30
CA GLY A 257 -2.59 3.41 -7.03
C GLY A 257 -3.81 3.84 -7.84
N VAL A 258 -4.57 2.86 -8.29
CA VAL A 258 -5.87 3.06 -8.93
C VAL A 258 -6.94 2.33 -8.13
N GLU A 259 -8.06 3.00 -7.88
CA GLU A 259 -9.21 2.44 -7.17
C GLU A 259 -10.51 3.01 -7.75
N LEU A 260 -11.47 2.12 -7.97
CA LEU A 260 -12.77 2.48 -8.52
C LEU A 260 -13.68 3.10 -7.45
N ASP A 261 -13.71 2.50 -6.26
CA ASP A 261 -14.61 2.88 -5.17
C ASP A 261 -14.05 4.06 -4.36
N GLY A 262 -14.78 5.19 -4.37
CA GLY A 262 -14.39 6.39 -3.64
C GLY A 262 -14.22 6.18 -2.14
N SER A 263 -14.98 5.27 -1.52
CA SER A 263 -14.86 4.97 -0.08
C SER A 263 -13.53 4.30 0.25
N PHE A 264 -13.02 3.44 -0.64
CA PHE A 264 -11.70 2.83 -0.50
C PHE A 264 -10.58 3.81 -0.85
N VAL A 265 -10.80 4.73 -1.78
CA VAL A 265 -9.89 5.86 -2.00
C VAL A 265 -9.72 6.68 -0.72
N ASP A 266 -10.82 7.07 -0.07
CA ASP A 266 -10.79 7.83 1.19
C ASP A 266 -10.10 7.06 2.32
N LEU A 267 -10.35 5.76 2.42
CA LEU A 267 -9.65 4.87 3.35
C LEU A 267 -8.14 4.89 3.10
N SER A 268 -7.72 4.75 1.85
CA SER A 268 -6.32 4.74 1.43
C SER A 268 -5.62 6.05 1.78
N VAL A 269 -6.25 7.19 1.46
CA VAL A 269 -5.72 8.52 1.77
C VAL A 269 -5.50 8.68 3.28
N ARG A 270 -6.49 8.31 4.12
CA ARG A 270 -6.35 8.38 5.58
C ARG A 270 -5.20 7.53 6.10
N ARG A 271 -5.03 6.32 5.58
CA ARG A 271 -3.93 5.41 5.97
C ARG A 271 -2.57 5.97 5.57
N ILE A 272 -2.43 6.48 4.36
CA ILE A 272 -1.18 7.05 3.83
C ILE A 272 -0.80 8.32 4.59
N CYS A 273 -1.74 9.26 4.77
CA CYS A 273 -1.50 10.49 5.55
C CYS A 273 -0.99 10.19 6.96
N ALA A 274 -1.54 9.18 7.64
CA ALA A 274 -1.08 8.79 8.97
C ALA A 274 0.38 8.31 9.00
N VAL A 275 0.86 7.68 7.92
CA VAL A 275 2.26 7.25 7.82
C VAL A 275 3.16 8.41 7.42
N LEU A 276 2.73 9.27 6.47
CA LEU A 276 3.48 10.46 6.08
C LEU A 276 3.78 11.37 7.27
N ILE A 277 2.81 11.52 8.17
CA ILE A 277 2.97 12.29 9.41
C ILE A 277 4.08 11.66 10.27
N ARG A 278 4.08 10.35 10.47
CA ARG A 278 5.10 9.66 11.27
C ARG A 278 6.49 9.77 10.64
N VAL A 279 6.61 9.54 9.34
CA VAL A 279 7.88 9.64 8.60
C VAL A 279 8.45 11.06 8.69
N ASN A 280 7.62 12.09 8.61
CA ASN A 280 8.09 13.47 8.75
C ASN A 280 8.50 13.83 10.19
N LEU A 281 7.82 13.27 11.20
CA LEU A 281 8.19 13.46 12.62
C LEU A 281 9.54 12.80 12.96
N THR A 282 9.81 11.60 12.42
CA THR A 282 11.08 10.90 12.64
C THR A 282 12.23 11.52 11.85
N ALA A 283 12.00 12.06 10.64
CA ALA A 283 13.04 12.72 9.85
C ALA A 283 13.58 14.00 10.50
N ASN A 284 12.76 14.70 11.28
CA ASN A 284 13.20 15.90 12.02
C ASN A 284 14.03 15.56 13.28
N HIS A 285 14.13 14.27 13.68
CA HIS A 285 14.89 13.84 14.86
C HIS A 285 16.14 13.00 14.54
N PHE A 286 16.32 12.54 13.29
CA PHE A 286 17.44 11.66 12.94
C PHE A 286 18.02 11.99 11.56
N GLU A 287 19.03 12.84 11.51
CA GLU A 287 20.09 12.73 10.51
C GLU A 287 21.00 11.54 10.90
N GLY A 288 20.62 10.34 10.57
CA GLY A 288 21.46 9.17 10.83
C GLY A 288 20.77 7.84 10.50
N LYS A 289 21.41 7.07 9.65
CA LYS A 289 21.24 5.66 9.29
C LYS A 289 19.89 5.01 9.64
N LEU A 290 19.11 4.71 8.61
CA LEU A 290 17.90 3.89 8.71
C LEU A 290 18.33 2.46 9.10
N ASP A 291 18.06 2.07 10.33
CA ASP A 291 18.20 0.69 10.78
C ASP A 291 17.03 -0.12 10.20
N LEU A 292 17.32 -0.93 9.19
CA LEU A 292 16.35 -1.84 8.59
C LEU A 292 15.80 -2.86 9.61
N GLN A 293 16.58 -3.23 10.64
CA GLN A 293 16.11 -4.10 11.71
C GLN A 293 15.02 -3.42 12.54
N ALA A 294 15.11 -2.12 12.80
CA ALA A 294 14.07 -1.36 13.49
C ALA A 294 12.77 -1.31 12.70
N LEU A 295 12.83 -1.28 11.36
CA LEU A 295 11.64 -1.34 10.48
C LEU A 295 10.89 -2.68 10.58
N PHE A 296 11.61 -3.79 10.81
CA PHE A 296 11.03 -5.13 10.93
C PHE A 296 10.74 -5.54 12.39
N MET A 297 11.41 -4.91 13.36
CA MET A 297 11.22 -5.18 14.80
C MET A 297 10.16 -4.30 15.43
N ASP A 298 9.68 -3.23 14.76
CA ASP A 298 8.66 -2.35 15.33
C ASP A 298 7.26 -2.98 15.31
N ARG A 299 7.15 -4.15 15.95
CA ARG A 299 5.89 -4.73 16.42
C ARG A 299 5.30 -3.97 17.62
N SER A 300 6.00 -2.95 18.13
CA SER A 300 5.74 -2.37 19.46
C SER A 300 5.56 -0.86 19.53
N VAL A 301 5.41 -0.13 18.42
CA VAL A 301 4.99 1.28 18.52
C VAL A 301 3.47 1.38 18.71
N GLY A 302 3.00 0.68 19.72
CA GLY A 302 1.65 0.71 20.28
C GLY A 302 1.61 0.34 21.76
N GLN A 303 2.68 -0.24 22.27
CA GLN A 303 2.89 -0.50 23.69
C GLN A 303 4.34 -0.16 24.02
N VAL A 304 4.56 1.01 24.58
CA VAL A 304 5.70 1.19 25.49
C VAL A 304 5.50 0.13 26.57
N ASN A 305 6.36 -0.88 26.61
CA ASN A 305 6.27 -1.92 27.62
C ASN A 305 6.61 -1.27 28.96
N LEU A 306 5.56 -0.88 29.71
CA LEU A 306 5.69 -0.22 31.01
C LEU A 306 6.42 -1.09 32.04
N GLU A 307 6.58 -2.39 31.75
CA GLU A 307 7.30 -3.34 32.62
C GLU A 307 8.82 -3.13 32.69
N ASN A 308 9.40 -2.41 31.72
CA ASN A 308 10.85 -2.11 31.70
C ASN A 308 11.18 -0.67 32.09
N MET A 309 10.20 0.12 32.51
CA MET A 309 10.44 1.49 33.02
C MET A 309 10.70 1.44 34.51
N SER A 310 11.78 2.10 34.93
CA SER A 310 12.09 2.32 36.34
C SER A 310 10.87 2.94 37.04
N PRO A 311 10.54 2.50 38.28
CA PRO A 311 9.43 3.08 39.07
C PRO A 311 9.53 4.58 39.33
N SER A 312 10.63 5.21 38.97
CA SER A 312 10.93 6.64 39.18
C SER A 312 10.65 7.57 38.01
N SER A 313 10.17 7.04 36.85
CA SER A 313 9.83 7.92 35.73
C SER A 313 8.46 8.61 35.95
N LYS A 314 8.43 9.93 35.86
CA LYS A 314 7.19 10.72 35.94
C LYS A 314 6.76 11.20 34.55
N LEU A 315 5.47 11.03 34.21
CA LEU A 315 4.88 11.66 33.04
C LEU A 315 5.00 13.19 33.21
N VAL A 316 5.77 13.82 32.32
CA VAL A 316 6.05 15.27 32.37
C VAL A 316 5.10 16.02 31.45
N HIS A 317 4.81 15.47 30.28
CA HIS A 317 3.98 16.15 29.31
C HIS A 317 3.32 15.16 28.35
N ARG A 318 2.10 15.49 27.90
CA ARG A 318 1.39 14.77 26.84
C ARG A 318 1.08 15.76 25.73
N GLU A 319 1.76 15.62 24.61
CA GLU A 319 1.50 16.43 23.43
C GLU A 319 0.49 15.76 22.51
N ARG A 320 -0.50 16.52 22.06
CA ARG A 320 -1.47 16.11 21.06
C ARG A 320 -1.31 17.00 19.84
N LYS A 321 -0.96 16.40 18.71
CA LYS A 321 -0.85 17.11 17.45
C LYS A 321 -1.99 16.72 16.52
N TYR A 322 -2.65 17.72 15.94
CA TYR A 322 -3.76 17.57 15.03
C TYR A 322 -3.35 18.02 13.64
N PHE A 323 -3.79 17.27 12.63
CA PHE A 323 -3.49 17.51 11.22
C PHE A 323 -4.81 17.59 10.45
N PHE A 324 -5.03 18.70 9.78
CA PHE A 324 -6.23 18.98 9.00
C PHE A 324 -5.96 18.66 7.54
N VAL A 325 -6.84 17.87 6.91
CA VAL A 325 -6.73 17.43 5.53
C VAL A 325 -7.80 18.12 4.69
N GLY A 326 -7.38 18.87 3.69
CA GLY A 326 -8.28 19.61 2.82
C GLY A 326 -8.94 18.73 1.74
N SER A 327 -10.11 19.15 1.28
CA SER A 327 -10.93 18.41 0.31
C SER A 327 -10.41 18.51 -1.13
N CYS A 328 -9.91 19.67 -1.52
CA CYS A 328 -9.52 19.91 -2.92
C CYS A 328 -8.30 19.10 -3.34
N ARG A 329 -7.27 19.07 -2.48
CA ARG A 329 -6.01 18.35 -2.76
C ARG A 329 -5.87 17.08 -1.95
N ARG A 330 -6.73 16.85 -0.95
CA ARG A 330 -6.66 15.74 0.00
C ARG A 330 -5.29 15.61 0.66
N GLU A 331 -4.66 16.73 0.94
CA GLU A 331 -3.36 16.82 1.60
C GLU A 331 -3.48 17.48 2.97
N VAL A 332 -2.47 17.32 3.83
CA VAL A 332 -2.41 18.03 5.11
C VAL A 332 -2.14 19.50 4.83
N ILE A 333 -3.12 20.33 5.07
CA ILE A 333 -3.04 21.79 4.83
C ILE A 333 -2.66 22.57 6.10
N TYR A 334 -2.87 21.98 7.29
CA TYR A 334 -2.56 22.61 8.56
C TYR A 334 -2.24 21.59 9.65
N SER A 335 -1.35 21.93 10.57
CA SER A 335 -1.09 21.11 11.75
C SER A 335 -0.81 21.98 12.98
N VAL A 336 -1.30 21.55 14.13
CA VAL A 336 -1.17 22.28 15.39
C VAL A 336 -1.01 21.32 16.58
N ILE A 337 -0.26 21.74 17.59
CA ILE A 337 -0.22 21.08 18.91
C ILE A 337 -1.27 21.78 19.78
N ALA A 338 -2.24 21.01 20.27
CA ALA A 338 -3.30 21.53 21.12
C ALA A 338 -3.74 20.51 22.17
N PRO A 339 -4.24 20.93 23.34
CA PRO A 339 -4.72 20.03 24.39
C PRO A 339 -5.96 19.22 23.97
N SER A 340 -6.78 19.77 23.08
CA SER A 340 -8.01 19.15 22.61
C SER A 340 -8.26 19.39 21.13
N LEU A 341 -9.15 18.60 20.52
CA LEU A 341 -9.58 18.80 19.13
C LEU A 341 -10.30 20.14 18.96
N GLU A 342 -11.05 20.59 19.98
CA GLU A 342 -11.76 21.87 19.93
C GLU A 342 -10.79 23.05 19.86
N GLU A 343 -9.71 23.02 20.65
CA GLU A 343 -8.67 24.05 20.60
C GLU A 343 -7.87 23.99 19.30
N ALA A 344 -7.64 22.79 18.77
CA ALA A 344 -7.04 22.62 17.45
C ALA A 344 -7.90 23.24 16.34
N TRP A 345 -9.23 23.06 16.38
CA TRP A 345 -10.15 23.69 15.46
C TRP A 345 -10.18 25.22 15.59
N LYS A 346 -10.14 25.75 16.82
CA LYS A 346 -10.04 27.19 17.05
C LYS A 346 -8.75 27.75 16.43
N ALA A 347 -7.61 27.11 16.68
CA ALA A 347 -6.33 27.51 16.10
C ALA A 347 -6.37 27.47 14.57
N PHE A 348 -6.91 26.39 13.97
CA PHE A 348 -7.08 26.29 12.52
C PHE A 348 -7.87 27.48 11.95
N HIS A 349 -9.03 27.82 12.53
CA HIS A 349 -9.87 28.93 12.06
C HIS A 349 -9.25 30.31 12.32
N THR A 350 -8.35 30.42 13.27
CA THR A 350 -7.64 31.68 13.56
C THR A 350 -6.48 31.90 12.59
N ASP A 351 -5.69 30.84 12.34
CA ASP A 351 -4.44 30.94 11.62
C ASP A 351 -4.61 30.66 10.11
N PHE A 352 -5.71 30.00 9.71
CA PHE A 352 -5.88 29.53 8.35
C PHE A 352 -7.27 29.85 7.79
N SER A 353 -7.35 30.91 7.01
CA SER A 353 -8.56 31.31 6.27
C SER A 353 -8.59 30.56 4.93
N THR A 354 -9.37 29.49 4.83
CA THR A 354 -9.56 28.76 3.57
C THR A 354 -11.02 28.51 3.28
N GLN A 355 -11.41 28.54 2.00
CA GLN A 355 -12.71 28.04 1.53
C GLN A 355 -12.71 26.53 1.37
N GLU A 356 -11.57 25.88 1.62
CA GLU A 356 -11.41 24.45 1.46
C GLU A 356 -12.12 23.69 2.58
N GLN A 357 -12.94 22.72 2.21
CA GLN A 357 -13.62 21.86 3.16
C GLN A 357 -12.64 20.88 3.80
N ILE A 358 -12.64 20.77 5.12
CA ILE A 358 -11.86 19.78 5.85
C ILE A 358 -12.56 18.42 5.77
N ILE A 359 -11.90 17.44 5.19
CA ILE A 359 -12.43 16.07 5.04
C ILE A 359 -11.99 15.13 6.16
N SER A 360 -10.88 15.42 6.84
CA SER A 360 -10.46 14.65 7.99
C SER A 360 -9.53 15.43 8.92
N VAL A 361 -9.54 15.07 10.19
CA VAL A 361 -8.56 15.52 11.16
C VAL A 361 -7.89 14.30 11.78
N ILE A 362 -6.57 14.26 11.72
CA ILE A 362 -5.75 13.17 12.26
C ILE A 362 -5.12 13.67 13.57
N LYS A 363 -5.31 12.90 14.63
CA LYS A 363 -4.72 13.15 15.94
C LYS A 363 -3.56 12.20 16.20
N THR A 364 -2.44 12.72 16.68
CA THR A 364 -1.34 11.93 17.25
C THR A 364 -1.11 12.35 18.71
N GLU A 365 -0.76 11.39 19.56
CA GLU A 365 -0.39 11.65 20.95
C GLU A 365 1.03 11.16 21.19
N THR A 366 1.83 11.99 21.89
CA THR A 366 3.18 11.63 22.34
C THR A 366 3.23 11.88 23.85
N GLU A 367 3.63 10.84 24.59
CA GLU A 367 3.87 10.94 26.04
C GLU A 367 5.37 11.12 26.28
N ILE A 368 5.72 12.15 27.01
CA ILE A 368 7.10 12.49 27.35
C ILE A 368 7.33 12.18 28.83
N TYR A 369 8.26 11.29 29.10
CA TYR A 369 8.69 10.89 30.44
C TYR A 369 10.09 11.43 30.72
N LEU A 370 10.33 11.98 31.88
CA LEU A 370 11.70 12.24 32.38
C LEU A 370 12.20 11.02 33.14
N ALA A 371 13.35 10.50 32.71
CA ALA A 371 14.14 9.59 33.53
C ALA A 371 14.78 10.41 34.67
N GLN A 372 14.59 9.99 35.91
CA GLN A 372 15.28 10.54 37.08
C GLN A 372 16.65 9.92 37.20
#